data_c432ed245c9df6e059f5720f5159de24
#
_entry.id   c432ed245c9df6e059f5720f5159de24
#
_cell.length_a   1.000
_cell.length_b   1.000
_cell.length_c   1.000
_cell.angle_alpha   90.00
_cell.angle_beta   90.00
_cell.angle_gamma   90.00
#
_symmetry.space_group_name_H-M   'P 1'
#
loop_
_entity.id
_entity.type
_entity.pdbx_description
1 polymer ?
#
loop_
_entity_poly.entity_id
_entity_poly.type
_entity_poly.pdbx_seq_one_letter_code
_entity_poly.pdbx_strand_id
1 'polypeptide(L)'
;MAKYNYDKSLLKGVSTGPFLHQVKTRNEAIAAAPDTIPTSVFNANVLARRLHPAVQHCVIASVTDHGGAKSFVLTPNAAKGTAEMAFFRASQYVSVALNIDGALVNKPYTIRSNPADALGTENTSYTLTIKRTDPAYASAYILDNWKQGDEVDISGPLGDFYYQGLRDAKHVVAIA
;
A
#
# COMPACT_ATOMS: atom_id res chain seq x y z
N MET A 1 -7.13 -10.23 -34.62
CA MET A 1 -6.77 -8.78 -34.51
C MET A 1 -7.44 -8.01 -35.62
N ALA A 2 -8.25 -7.00 -35.32
CA ALA A 2 -8.84 -6.12 -36.33
C ALA A 2 -7.74 -5.28 -36.98
N LYS A 3 -7.50 -5.49 -38.29
CA LYS A 3 -6.66 -4.58 -39.06
C LYS A 3 -7.41 -3.27 -39.18
N TYR A 4 -6.91 -2.21 -38.59
CA TYR A 4 -7.42 -0.85 -38.86
C TYR A 4 -7.13 -0.48 -40.29
N ASN A 5 -8.16 -0.49 -41.12
CA ASN A 5 -8.11 0.02 -42.48
C ASN A 5 -8.45 1.52 -42.40
N TYR A 6 -7.44 2.37 -42.50
CA TYR A 6 -7.66 3.82 -42.61
C TYR A 6 -7.64 4.26 -44.08
N ASP A 7 -8.51 5.19 -44.42
CA ASP A 7 -8.57 5.78 -45.75
C ASP A 7 -7.34 6.70 -45.95
N LYS A 8 -6.44 6.29 -46.83
CA LYS A 8 -5.23 7.05 -47.15
C LYS A 8 -5.52 8.40 -47.80
N SER A 9 -6.73 8.60 -48.35
CA SER A 9 -7.14 9.88 -48.98
C SER A 9 -7.26 11.01 -47.94
N LEU A 10 -7.57 10.66 -46.69
CA LEU A 10 -7.65 11.60 -45.54
C LEU A 10 -6.30 12.18 -45.14
N LEU A 11 -5.20 11.55 -45.53
CA LEU A 11 -3.84 11.94 -45.18
C LEU A 11 -3.11 12.68 -46.32
N LYS A 12 -3.84 13.12 -47.35
CA LYS A 12 -3.27 13.84 -48.48
C LYS A 12 -2.63 15.15 -48.01
N GLY A 13 -1.31 15.27 -48.21
CA GLY A 13 -0.51 16.42 -47.76
C GLY A 13 0.11 16.28 -46.36
N VAL A 14 -0.15 15.20 -45.66
CA VAL A 14 0.49 14.92 -44.35
C VAL A 14 1.68 13.98 -44.56
N SER A 15 2.84 14.30 -43.96
CA SER A 15 3.97 13.39 -43.95
C SER A 15 3.69 12.23 -42.99
N THR A 16 3.38 11.06 -43.54
CA THR A 16 3.02 9.85 -42.77
C THR A 16 4.21 8.93 -42.47
N GLY A 17 5.39 9.25 -43.02
CA GLY A 17 6.59 8.40 -42.87
C GLY A 17 6.95 8.04 -41.43
N PRO A 18 7.12 9.02 -40.52
CA PRO A 18 7.43 8.75 -39.14
C PRO A 18 6.31 7.97 -38.42
N PHE A 19 5.06 8.28 -38.72
CA PHE A 19 3.90 7.58 -38.13
C PHE A 19 3.85 6.11 -38.57
N LEU A 20 4.02 5.85 -39.86
CA LEU A 20 4.02 4.49 -40.43
C LEU A 20 5.18 3.67 -39.87
N HIS A 21 6.34 4.29 -39.63
CA HIS A 21 7.47 3.64 -38.99
C HIS A 21 7.13 3.23 -37.54
N GLN A 22 6.53 4.12 -36.76
CA GLN A 22 6.08 3.80 -35.41
C GLN A 22 5.03 2.69 -35.37
N VAL A 23 4.07 2.69 -36.28
CA VAL A 23 3.06 1.62 -36.40
C VAL A 23 3.72 0.28 -36.73
N LYS A 24 4.69 0.27 -37.68
CA LYS A 24 5.45 -0.94 -38.00
C LYS A 24 6.18 -1.48 -36.78
N THR A 25 6.98 -0.65 -36.10
CA THR A 25 7.76 -1.03 -34.92
C THR A 25 6.85 -1.55 -33.81
N ARG A 26 5.71 -0.89 -33.59
CA ARG A 26 4.73 -1.35 -32.60
C ARG A 26 4.12 -2.72 -32.96
N ASN A 27 3.77 -2.93 -34.22
CA ASN A 27 3.21 -4.20 -34.68
C ASN A 27 4.23 -5.34 -34.57
N GLU A 28 5.51 -5.08 -34.87
CA GLU A 28 6.61 -6.03 -34.69
C GLU A 28 6.79 -6.37 -33.20
N ALA A 29 6.75 -5.38 -32.33
CA ALA A 29 6.84 -5.59 -30.89
C ALA A 29 5.64 -6.38 -30.34
N ILE A 30 4.42 -6.12 -30.84
CA ILE A 30 3.22 -6.88 -30.46
C ILE A 30 3.33 -8.34 -30.95
N ALA A 31 3.83 -8.56 -32.17
CA ALA A 31 3.98 -9.90 -32.72
C ALA A 31 5.08 -10.72 -32.02
N ALA A 32 6.10 -10.04 -31.51
CA ALA A 32 7.18 -10.65 -30.75
C ALA A 32 6.84 -10.85 -29.27
N ALA A 33 5.78 -10.22 -28.78
CA ALA A 33 5.37 -10.34 -27.38
C ALA A 33 4.83 -11.74 -27.08
N PRO A 34 5.19 -12.36 -25.95
CA PRO A 34 4.60 -13.63 -25.55
C PRO A 34 3.10 -13.50 -25.30
N ASP A 35 2.34 -14.56 -25.55
CA ASP A 35 0.87 -14.60 -25.40
C ASP A 35 0.44 -14.26 -23.96
N THR A 36 1.27 -14.57 -23.00
CA THR A 36 1.09 -14.20 -21.59
C THR A 36 2.30 -13.44 -21.10
N ILE A 37 2.16 -12.14 -20.95
CA ILE A 37 3.19 -11.33 -20.30
C ILE A 37 2.92 -11.37 -18.79
N PRO A 38 3.86 -11.88 -17.96
CA PRO A 38 3.70 -11.84 -16.52
C PRO A 38 3.61 -10.37 -16.08
N THR A 39 2.40 -9.93 -15.72
CA THR A 39 2.18 -8.53 -15.28
C THR A 39 3.02 -8.17 -14.07
N SER A 40 3.54 -9.19 -13.37
CA SER A 40 4.44 -9.04 -12.22
C SER A 40 5.77 -8.35 -12.54
N VAL A 41 6.24 -8.37 -13.79
CA VAL A 41 7.55 -7.79 -14.18
C VAL A 41 7.46 -6.34 -14.65
N PHE A 42 6.29 -5.79 -14.89
CA PHE A 42 6.16 -4.38 -15.27
C PHE A 42 6.49 -3.46 -14.11
N ASN A 43 7.35 -2.46 -14.35
CA ASN A 43 7.76 -1.48 -13.34
C ASN A 43 6.58 -0.82 -12.62
N ALA A 44 5.52 -0.49 -13.35
CA ALA A 44 4.31 0.07 -12.75
C ALA A 44 3.65 -0.88 -11.75
N ASN A 45 3.57 -2.18 -12.06
CA ASN A 45 2.99 -3.18 -11.17
C ASN A 45 3.92 -3.52 -9.99
N VAL A 46 5.24 -3.47 -10.20
CA VAL A 46 6.23 -3.61 -9.13
C VAL A 46 6.08 -2.44 -8.15
N LEU A 47 6.02 -1.21 -8.67
CA LEU A 47 5.83 -0.01 -7.86
C LEU A 47 4.47 -0.02 -7.14
N ALA A 48 3.40 -0.41 -7.81
CA ALA A 48 2.07 -0.50 -7.21
C ALA A 48 2.04 -1.47 -6.03
N ARG A 49 2.66 -2.64 -6.14
CA ARG A 49 2.77 -3.61 -5.04
C ARG A 49 3.61 -3.09 -3.88
N ARG A 50 4.65 -2.31 -4.16
CA ARG A 50 5.48 -1.69 -3.14
C ARG A 50 4.72 -0.59 -2.38
N LEU A 51 3.96 0.25 -3.09
CA LEU A 51 3.18 1.35 -2.50
C LEU A 51 1.88 0.88 -1.85
N HIS A 52 1.27 -0.18 -2.39
CA HIS A 52 -0.04 -0.69 -1.97
C HIS A 52 0.00 -2.21 -1.83
N PRO A 53 0.82 -2.76 -0.91
CA PRO A 53 0.84 -4.20 -0.67
C PRO A 53 -0.52 -4.66 -0.13
N ALA A 54 -0.98 -5.84 -0.55
CA ALA A 54 -2.20 -6.42 0.00
C ALA A 54 -2.02 -6.81 1.47
N VAL A 55 -0.85 -7.36 1.80
CA VAL A 55 -0.46 -7.76 3.16
C VAL A 55 0.96 -7.29 3.43
N GLN A 56 1.20 -6.84 4.63
CA GLN A 56 2.53 -6.58 5.20
C GLN A 56 2.72 -7.48 6.42
N HIS A 57 3.71 -8.35 6.36
CA HIS A 57 4.13 -9.17 7.49
C HIS A 57 5.07 -8.36 8.37
N CYS A 58 4.73 -8.22 9.63
CA CYS A 58 5.44 -7.36 10.57
C CYS A 58 5.86 -8.12 11.82
N VAL A 59 6.82 -7.54 12.53
CA VAL A 59 7.22 -7.94 13.89
C VAL A 59 6.99 -6.76 14.82
N ILE A 60 6.48 -7.02 16.03
CA ILE A 60 6.35 -6.02 17.08
C ILE A 60 7.74 -5.74 17.65
N ALA A 61 8.33 -4.62 17.27
CA ALA A 61 9.68 -4.23 17.71
C ALA A 61 9.69 -3.72 19.15
N SER A 62 8.63 -3.03 19.58
CA SER A 62 8.49 -2.57 20.96
C SER A 62 7.03 -2.35 21.34
N VAL A 63 6.77 -2.38 22.66
CA VAL A 63 5.45 -2.10 23.24
C VAL A 63 5.65 -1.07 24.35
N THR A 64 4.83 0.00 24.33
CA THR A 64 4.80 1.02 25.39
C THR A 64 3.41 1.06 26.00
N ASP A 65 3.33 0.87 27.33
CA ASP A 65 2.06 0.95 28.07
C ASP A 65 1.80 2.39 28.53
N HIS A 66 0.58 2.85 28.34
CA HIS A 66 0.10 4.19 28.72
C HIS A 66 -1.00 4.14 29.80
N GLY A 67 -1.15 3.00 30.49
CA GLY A 67 -2.14 2.81 31.57
C GLY A 67 -3.57 2.48 31.13
N GLY A 68 -3.95 2.69 29.90
CA GLY A 68 -5.29 2.35 29.36
C GLY A 68 -5.26 2.11 27.88
N ALA A 69 -4.10 2.31 27.28
CA ALA A 69 -3.78 2.06 25.90
C ALA A 69 -2.34 1.56 25.80
N LYS A 70 -2.02 0.85 24.73
CA LYS A 70 -0.63 0.49 24.43
C LYS A 70 -0.28 0.97 23.01
N SER A 71 0.98 1.40 22.86
CA SER A 71 1.57 1.68 21.55
C SER A 71 2.47 0.52 21.15
N PHE A 72 2.28 0.05 19.92
CA PHE A 72 3.03 -1.03 19.30
C PHE A 72 3.82 -0.46 18.12
N VAL A 73 5.14 -0.62 18.14
CA VAL A 73 5.97 -0.29 16.96
C VAL A 73 6.11 -1.55 16.13
N LEU A 74 5.67 -1.48 14.88
CA LEU A 74 5.73 -2.57 13.92
C LEU A 74 6.86 -2.31 12.93
N THR A 75 7.72 -3.30 12.73
CA THR A 75 8.79 -3.28 11.72
C THR A 75 8.55 -4.39 10.69
N PRO A 76 9.09 -4.24 9.47
CA PRO A 76 8.88 -5.23 8.42
C PRO A 76 9.55 -6.57 8.77
N ASN A 77 8.89 -7.66 8.43
CA ASN A 77 9.43 -9.02 8.52
C ASN A 77 9.98 -9.47 7.16
N ALA A 78 11.25 -9.20 6.91
CA ALA A 78 11.90 -9.55 5.65
C ALA A 78 11.90 -11.07 5.38
N ALA A 79 11.97 -11.90 6.44
CA ALA A 79 11.92 -13.35 6.30
C ALA A 79 10.58 -13.85 5.77
N LYS A 80 9.51 -13.08 5.95
CA LYS A 80 8.16 -13.36 5.40
C LYS A 80 7.84 -12.54 4.15
N GLY A 81 8.83 -11.88 3.54
CA GLY A 81 8.68 -11.18 2.26
C GLY A 81 8.31 -9.70 2.34
N THR A 82 8.22 -9.12 3.54
CA THR A 82 8.07 -7.67 3.72
C THR A 82 9.43 -7.06 4.02
N ALA A 83 10.08 -6.47 3.03
CA ALA A 83 11.41 -5.88 3.18
C ALA A 83 11.38 -4.47 3.78
N GLU A 84 10.31 -3.73 3.54
CA GLU A 84 10.10 -2.35 4.00
C GLU A 84 8.61 -2.10 4.23
N MET A 85 8.27 -1.15 5.11
CA MET A 85 6.89 -0.72 5.28
C MET A 85 6.46 0.15 4.10
N ALA A 86 5.22 0.00 3.64
CA ALA A 86 4.68 0.83 2.57
C ALA A 86 4.54 2.29 3.05
N PHE A 87 4.82 3.24 2.15
CA PHE A 87 4.60 4.64 2.46
C PHE A 87 3.12 4.92 2.77
N PHE A 88 2.86 5.74 3.77
CA PHE A 88 1.53 6.17 4.14
C PHE A 88 1.44 7.70 4.28
N ARG A 89 0.23 8.23 4.25
CA ARG A 89 -0.07 9.63 4.54
C ARG A 89 -0.70 9.76 5.92
N ALA A 90 -0.46 10.85 6.60
CA ALA A 90 -1.08 11.12 7.90
C ALA A 90 -2.60 10.93 7.83
N SER A 91 -3.19 10.31 8.83
CA SER A 91 -4.58 9.88 8.95
C SER A 91 -4.96 8.58 8.22
N GLN A 92 -4.06 7.94 7.50
CA GLN A 92 -4.31 6.59 6.99
C GLN A 92 -4.23 5.55 8.11
N TYR A 93 -4.86 4.42 7.86
CA TYR A 93 -4.95 3.29 8.78
C TYR A 93 -4.53 1.99 8.09
N VAL A 94 -4.27 0.97 8.87
CA VAL A 94 -4.10 -0.41 8.41
C VAL A 94 -5.19 -1.29 9.00
N SER A 95 -5.56 -2.34 8.27
CA SER A 95 -6.41 -3.40 8.80
C SER A 95 -5.51 -4.48 9.40
N VAL A 96 -5.66 -4.73 10.68
CA VAL A 96 -4.93 -5.78 11.41
C VAL A 96 -5.71 -7.08 11.31
N ALA A 97 -5.04 -8.16 10.89
CA ALA A 97 -5.61 -9.51 10.85
C ALA A 97 -5.33 -10.22 12.17
N LEU A 98 -6.38 -10.66 12.85
CA LEU A 98 -6.32 -11.36 14.13
C LEU A 98 -6.97 -12.73 13.98
N ASN A 99 -6.39 -13.75 14.63
CA ASN A 99 -7.06 -15.02 14.84
C ASN A 99 -7.45 -15.10 16.32
N ILE A 100 -8.74 -14.98 16.61
CA ILE A 100 -9.28 -15.03 17.95
C ILE A 100 -10.18 -16.25 18.05
N ASP A 101 -9.78 -17.23 18.83
CA ASP A 101 -10.51 -18.50 19.04
C ASP A 101 -10.86 -19.22 17.73
N GLY A 102 -9.95 -19.17 16.74
CA GLY A 102 -10.15 -19.77 15.42
C GLY A 102 -10.94 -18.90 14.45
N ALA A 103 -11.46 -17.77 14.86
CA ALA A 103 -12.13 -16.80 13.99
C ALA A 103 -11.16 -15.74 13.46
N LEU A 104 -11.14 -15.55 12.14
CA LEU A 104 -10.39 -14.47 11.51
C LEU A 104 -11.14 -13.14 11.66
N VAL A 105 -10.52 -12.19 12.37
CA VAL A 105 -11.08 -10.88 12.66
C VAL A 105 -10.17 -9.80 12.10
N ASN A 106 -10.71 -8.93 11.27
CA ASN A 106 -9.99 -7.77 10.74
C ASN A 106 -10.47 -6.48 11.43
N LYS A 107 -9.54 -5.68 11.94
CA LYS A 107 -9.85 -4.41 12.61
C LYS A 107 -8.95 -3.28 12.12
N PRO A 108 -9.52 -2.11 11.77
CA PRO A 108 -8.76 -0.95 11.37
C PRO A 108 -8.13 -0.25 12.58
N TYR A 109 -6.86 0.14 12.43
CA TYR A 109 -6.14 0.98 13.38
C TYR A 109 -5.36 2.06 12.65
N THR A 110 -5.53 3.31 13.08
CA THR A 110 -4.83 4.46 12.50
C THR A 110 -3.32 4.35 12.74
N ILE A 111 -2.53 4.64 11.72
CA ILE A 111 -1.08 4.74 11.84
C ILE A 111 -0.76 6.07 12.52
N ARG A 112 -0.18 6.00 13.73
CA ARG A 112 0.10 7.18 14.57
C ARG A 112 1.50 7.76 14.34
N SER A 113 2.43 6.96 13.82
CA SER A 113 3.80 7.42 13.54
C SER A 113 3.82 8.53 12.48
N ASN A 114 4.97 9.21 12.37
CA ASN A 114 5.19 10.16 11.30
C ASN A 114 5.31 9.41 9.96
N PRO A 115 4.69 9.85 8.85
CA PRO A 115 4.92 9.27 7.53
C PRO A 115 6.40 9.17 7.13
N ALA A 116 7.25 10.04 7.66
CA ALA A 116 8.70 9.97 7.45
C ALA A 116 9.33 8.67 7.99
N ASP A 117 8.74 8.05 9.01
CA ASP A 117 9.22 6.80 9.60
C ASP A 117 9.04 5.59 8.67
N ALA A 118 8.24 5.76 7.60
CA ALA A 118 8.05 4.76 6.54
C ALA A 118 8.81 5.11 5.24
N LEU A 119 9.64 6.16 5.25
CA LEU A 119 10.46 6.54 4.12
C LEU A 119 11.84 5.89 4.23
N GLY A 120 12.31 5.40 3.09
CA GLY A 120 13.64 4.78 3.01
C GLY A 120 13.55 3.27 2.80
N THR A 121 14.70 2.63 2.88
CA THR A 121 14.85 1.18 2.71
C THR A 121 15.30 0.49 3.99
N GLU A 122 15.66 1.26 5.01
CA GLU A 122 16.14 0.75 6.29
C GLU A 122 15.33 1.32 7.45
N ASN A 123 15.06 0.49 8.46
CA ASN A 123 14.40 0.87 9.70
C ASN A 123 13.01 1.50 9.55
N THR A 124 12.29 1.15 8.46
CA THR A 124 10.91 1.63 8.30
C THR A 124 10.00 1.02 9.36
N SER A 125 9.05 1.81 9.88
CA SER A 125 8.16 1.35 10.94
C SER A 125 6.81 2.05 10.92
N TYR A 126 5.81 1.39 11.52
CA TYR A 126 4.54 2.00 11.90
C TYR A 126 4.37 1.94 13.41
N THR A 127 3.72 2.95 13.97
CA THR A 127 3.25 2.91 15.35
C THR A 127 1.72 2.86 15.37
N LEU A 128 1.16 1.85 16.01
CA LEU A 128 -0.28 1.74 16.30
C LEU A 128 -0.49 1.97 17.79
N THR A 129 -1.42 2.85 18.16
CA THR A 129 -1.83 3.03 19.55
C THR A 129 -3.25 2.51 19.71
N ILE A 130 -3.41 1.50 20.55
CA ILE A 130 -4.64 0.75 20.75
C ILE A 130 -5.14 0.97 22.17
N LYS A 131 -6.38 1.46 22.27
CA LYS A 131 -7.10 1.62 23.54
C LYS A 131 -8.13 0.50 23.67
N ARG A 132 -8.36 0.03 24.90
CA ARG A 132 -9.47 -0.91 25.18
C ARG A 132 -10.81 -0.23 24.90
N THR A 133 -11.63 -0.85 24.07
CA THR A 133 -13.01 -0.38 23.77
C THR A 133 -14.02 -1.07 24.67
N ASP A 134 -15.22 -0.53 24.75
CA ASP A 134 -16.35 -1.19 25.41
C ASP A 134 -17.50 -1.32 24.38
N PRO A 135 -17.99 -2.51 24.05
CA PRO A 135 -17.47 -3.83 24.50
C PRO A 135 -16.08 -4.13 23.93
N ALA A 136 -15.23 -4.73 24.75
CA ALA A 136 -13.87 -5.09 24.36
C ALA A 136 -13.84 -6.49 23.74
N TYR A 137 -13.39 -6.61 22.49
CA TYR A 137 -13.15 -7.90 21.83
C TYR A 137 -11.76 -7.92 21.20
N ALA A 138 -11.60 -7.36 19.99
CA ALA A 138 -10.32 -7.34 19.31
C ALA A 138 -9.27 -6.47 20.03
N SER A 139 -9.69 -5.31 20.59
CA SER A 139 -8.78 -4.46 21.36
C SER A 139 -8.32 -5.13 22.67
N ALA A 140 -9.20 -5.87 23.36
CA ALA A 140 -8.81 -6.65 24.52
C ALA A 140 -7.79 -7.73 24.14
N TYR A 141 -8.10 -8.51 23.10
CA TYR A 141 -7.20 -9.56 22.62
C TYR A 141 -5.79 -9.01 22.33
N ILE A 142 -5.68 -7.89 21.61
CA ILE A 142 -4.39 -7.26 21.30
C ILE A 142 -3.67 -6.82 22.58
N LEU A 143 -4.37 -6.09 23.48
CA LEU A 143 -3.76 -5.53 24.68
C LEU A 143 -3.30 -6.61 25.67
N ASP A 144 -4.00 -7.74 25.69
CA ASP A 144 -3.73 -8.82 26.64
C ASP A 144 -2.70 -9.84 26.10
N ASN A 145 -2.58 -9.99 24.77
CA ASN A 145 -1.75 -11.05 24.18
C ASN A 145 -0.51 -10.54 23.44
N TRP A 146 -0.58 -9.37 22.78
CA TRP A 146 0.53 -8.89 21.97
C TRP A 146 1.72 -8.43 22.80
N LYS A 147 2.90 -8.89 22.44
CA LYS A 147 4.17 -8.56 23.08
C LYS A 147 5.28 -8.33 22.05
N GLN A 148 6.38 -7.77 22.48
CA GLN A 148 7.57 -7.61 21.67
C GLN A 148 8.04 -8.97 21.12
N GLY A 149 8.35 -8.99 19.82
CA GLY A 149 8.78 -10.18 19.09
C GLY A 149 7.65 -10.95 18.42
N ASP A 150 6.37 -10.66 18.73
CA ASP A 150 5.26 -11.32 18.06
C ASP A 150 5.17 -10.87 16.60
N GLU A 151 4.73 -11.79 15.75
CA GLU A 151 4.47 -11.55 14.33
C GLU A 151 3.02 -11.15 14.13
N VAL A 152 2.80 -10.15 13.28
CA VAL A 152 1.46 -9.65 12.98
C VAL A 152 1.32 -9.34 11.50
N ASP A 153 0.16 -9.63 10.94
CA ASP A 153 -0.17 -9.34 9.56
C ASP A 153 -1.12 -8.15 9.49
N ILE A 154 -0.77 -7.20 8.64
CA ILE A 154 -1.55 -5.99 8.41
C ILE A 154 -1.74 -5.75 6.92
N SER A 155 -2.76 -4.99 6.55
CA SER A 155 -2.92 -4.51 5.17
C SER A 155 -1.87 -3.46 4.81
N GLY A 156 -1.79 -3.10 3.54
CA GLY A 156 -1.23 -1.81 3.14
C GLY A 156 -2.03 -0.64 3.74
N PRO A 157 -1.50 0.59 3.68
CA PRO A 157 -2.19 1.78 4.14
C PRO A 157 -3.49 2.03 3.37
N LEU A 158 -4.56 2.32 4.10
CA LEU A 158 -5.91 2.54 3.58
C LEU A 158 -6.44 3.91 4.04
N GLY A 159 -7.46 4.42 3.35
CA GLY A 159 -8.16 5.64 3.72
C GLY A 159 -7.74 6.84 2.89
N ASP A 160 -8.73 7.71 2.62
CA ASP A 160 -8.61 8.90 1.77
C ASP A 160 -8.69 10.21 2.57
N PHE A 161 -8.85 10.12 3.89
CA PHE A 161 -8.91 11.27 4.78
C PHE A 161 -7.49 11.74 5.15
N TYR A 162 -6.83 12.44 4.22
CA TYR A 162 -5.52 13.05 4.41
C TYR A 162 -5.44 14.39 3.69
N TYR A 163 -4.59 15.27 4.20
CA TYR A 163 -4.35 16.57 3.59
C TYR A 163 -3.61 16.45 2.25
N GLN A 164 -4.15 17.11 1.23
CA GLN A 164 -3.53 17.24 -0.10
C GLN A 164 -3.31 18.71 -0.43
N GLY A 165 -2.06 19.17 -0.40
CA GLY A 165 -1.71 20.58 -0.60
C GLY A 165 -2.12 21.17 -1.96
N LEU A 166 -2.39 20.33 -2.98
CA LEU A 166 -2.90 20.77 -4.29
C LEU A 166 -4.43 20.87 -4.35
N ARG A 167 -5.13 20.18 -3.45
CA ARG A 167 -6.61 20.10 -3.41
C ARG A 167 -7.19 20.93 -2.27
N ASP A 168 -6.56 20.84 -1.10
CA ASP A 168 -7.15 21.29 0.14
C ASP A 168 -6.72 22.72 0.50
N ALA A 169 -7.53 23.42 1.30
CA ALA A 169 -7.23 24.77 1.75
C ALA A 169 -5.93 24.85 2.56
N LYS A 170 -5.20 25.97 2.46
CA LYS A 170 -3.95 26.18 3.20
C LYS A 170 -4.14 26.27 4.73
N HIS A 171 -5.36 26.59 5.16
CA HIS A 171 -5.74 26.68 6.57
C HIS A 171 -6.71 25.54 6.87
N VAL A 172 -6.34 24.69 7.80
CA VAL A 172 -7.14 23.53 8.24
C VAL A 172 -7.39 23.67 9.73
N VAL A 173 -8.64 23.47 10.13
CA VAL A 173 -9.04 23.37 11.54
C VAL A 173 -9.34 21.89 11.82
N ALA A 174 -8.65 21.33 12.79
CA ALA A 174 -8.92 19.99 13.30
C ALA A 174 -9.66 20.11 14.64
N ILE A 175 -10.81 19.40 14.75
CA ILE A 175 -11.60 19.32 15.97
C ILE A 175 -11.59 17.84 16.39
N ALA A 176 -11.15 17.57 17.64
CA ALA A 176 -11.08 16.23 18.22
C ALA A 176 -11.93 16.15 19.49
#